data_7bc4436b5c80de563b10aa0685194a79
#
_entry.id   7bc4436b5c80de563b10aa0685194a79
#
_cell.length_a   1.000
_cell.length_b   1.000
_cell.length_c   1.000
_cell.angle_alpha   90.00
_cell.angle_beta   90.00
_cell.angle_gamma   90.00
#
_symmetry.space_group_name_H-M   'P 1'
#
loop_
_entity.id
_entity.type
_entity.pdbx_description
1 polymer ?
#
loop_
_entity_poly.entity_id
_entity_poly.type
_entity_poly.pdbx_seq_one_letter_code
_entity_poly.pdbx_strand_id
1 'polypeptide(L)'
;TELTVYTLDGTAVTPADELIQAAGLDYDGAASKEDKALAEIADSGLSAVIGGKTYDTVADDRLYLPLAEVMETFGYPAYELDGVTYYTPAARRFEIPEDVNVPVLMYHAVSDDMWGINELFVSPDSMDEQLAYLAENGYETIWFEDLAHIEDYEKPVILTFDDGYDDNYLELLPLLRKYQAKATVFVIGNALGMQHKMTEEQVREMADSGLVSIQSHGYTHGDMDAMDADTLDYELDESKKVITRVTGREPYVLCYPTGKYSSTTLEIAPKYYAFGIKMVGGLYNTSDDPFLVNRYYVSRYTDIYTFASYLTAAGT
;
A
#
# COMPACT_ATOMS: atom_id res chain seq x y z
N THR A 1 14.83 -9.21 8.76
CA THR A 1 15.65 -9.65 9.93
C THR A 1 15.94 -11.13 9.76
N GLU A 2 17.22 -11.54 9.87
CA GLU A 2 17.58 -12.95 9.91
C GLU A 2 17.27 -13.52 11.30
N LEU A 3 16.58 -14.67 11.33
CA LEU A 3 16.28 -15.41 12.56
C LEU A 3 17.20 -16.64 12.64
N THR A 4 17.65 -16.97 13.85
CA THR A 4 18.33 -18.24 14.07
C THR A 4 17.30 -19.35 14.20
N VAL A 5 17.35 -20.31 13.27
CA VAL A 5 16.41 -21.45 13.25
C VAL A 5 17.10 -22.70 13.71
N TYR A 6 16.49 -23.40 14.64
CA TYR A 6 16.91 -24.71 15.15
C TYR A 6 15.91 -25.78 14.76
N THR A 7 16.29 -27.02 14.83
CA THR A 7 15.36 -28.15 14.64
C THR A 7 15.25 -28.91 15.95
N LEU A 8 14.06 -28.92 16.54
CA LEU A 8 13.74 -29.74 17.72
C LEU A 8 12.65 -30.75 17.32
N ASP A 9 12.93 -32.02 17.50
CA ASP A 9 12.01 -33.13 17.16
C ASP A 9 11.42 -33.06 15.74
N GLY A 10 12.23 -32.60 14.77
CA GLY A 10 11.85 -32.44 13.37
C GLY A 10 11.05 -31.18 13.05
N THR A 11 10.81 -30.32 14.03
CA THR A 11 10.11 -29.03 13.86
C THR A 11 11.12 -27.89 13.84
N ALA A 12 10.98 -26.97 12.87
CA ALA A 12 11.76 -25.74 12.84
C ALA A 12 11.27 -24.80 13.95
N VAL A 13 12.19 -24.43 14.85
CA VAL A 13 11.89 -23.56 16.01
C VAL A 13 12.88 -22.41 16.08
N THR A 14 12.49 -21.32 16.70
CA THR A 14 13.34 -20.16 16.97
C THR A 14 13.19 -19.72 18.43
N PRO A 15 14.23 -19.13 19.04
CA PRO A 15 14.10 -18.54 20.36
C PRO A 15 12.99 -17.48 20.39
N ALA A 16 12.16 -17.51 21.43
CA ALA A 16 11.01 -16.61 21.56
C ALA A 16 11.41 -15.13 21.55
N ASP A 17 12.50 -14.79 22.20
CA ASP A 17 13.05 -13.44 22.27
C ASP A 17 13.49 -12.91 20.89
N GLU A 18 14.12 -13.75 20.07
CA GLU A 18 14.52 -13.40 18.69
C GLU A 18 13.30 -13.21 17.78
N LEU A 19 12.28 -14.10 17.90
CA LEU A 19 11.07 -14.03 17.10
C LEU A 19 10.24 -12.79 17.42
N ILE A 20 10.07 -12.47 18.69
CA ILE A 20 9.32 -11.30 19.16
C ILE A 20 9.98 -10.01 18.66
N GLN A 21 11.30 -9.91 18.77
CA GLN A 21 12.05 -8.76 18.28
C GLN A 21 11.93 -8.61 16.75
N ALA A 22 12.01 -9.70 16.01
CA ALA A 22 11.91 -9.70 14.56
C ALA A 22 10.51 -9.31 14.04
N ALA A 23 9.47 -9.73 14.76
CA ALA A 23 8.08 -9.39 14.47
C ALA A 23 7.71 -7.95 14.89
N GLY A 24 8.65 -7.19 15.47
CA GLY A 24 8.39 -5.83 15.96
C GLY A 24 7.47 -5.77 17.18
N LEU A 25 7.27 -6.90 17.87
CA LEU A 25 6.48 -6.97 19.09
C LEU A 25 7.35 -6.48 20.25
N ASP A 26 7.03 -5.30 20.76
CA ASP A 26 7.80 -4.69 21.84
C ASP A 26 7.44 -5.34 23.20
N TYR A 27 8.46 -5.78 23.93
CA TYR A 27 8.30 -6.42 25.25
C TYR A 27 7.74 -5.47 26.31
N ASP A 28 7.86 -4.14 26.11
CA ASP A 28 7.51 -3.09 27.09
C ASP A 28 6.07 -2.54 26.95
N GLY A 29 5.19 -3.20 26.23
CA GLY A 29 3.76 -2.86 26.29
C GLY A 29 3.28 -1.79 25.32
N ALA A 30 4.04 -1.46 24.30
CA ALA A 30 3.65 -0.55 23.21
C ALA A 30 2.91 -1.22 22.04
N ALA A 31 2.80 -2.56 22.05
CA ALA A 31 1.96 -3.29 21.11
C ALA A 31 0.49 -2.83 21.18
N SER A 32 -0.21 -2.80 20.06
CA SER A 32 -1.64 -2.45 20.01
C SER A 32 -2.46 -3.34 20.95
N LYS A 33 -3.67 -2.94 21.32
CA LYS A 33 -4.53 -3.78 22.18
C LYS A 33 -4.85 -5.14 21.53
N GLU A 34 -4.83 -5.20 20.21
CA GLU A 34 -5.07 -6.41 19.43
C GLU A 34 -3.88 -7.36 19.47
N ASP A 35 -2.66 -6.83 19.37
CA ASP A 35 -1.43 -7.64 19.45
C ASP A 35 -1.23 -8.22 20.85
N LYS A 36 -1.62 -7.52 21.90
CA LYS A 36 -1.61 -8.03 23.31
C LYS A 36 -2.60 -9.17 23.54
N ALA A 37 -3.67 -9.25 22.75
CA ALA A 37 -4.62 -10.37 22.82
C ALA A 37 -4.11 -11.63 22.13
N LEU A 38 -3.10 -11.53 21.27
CA LEU A 38 -2.55 -12.63 20.48
C LEU A 38 -1.38 -13.35 21.16
N ALA A 39 -0.61 -12.67 22.03
CA ALA A 39 0.55 -13.27 22.68
C ALA A 39 0.70 -12.82 24.13
N GLU A 40 0.85 -13.76 25.05
CA GLU A 40 1.18 -13.54 26.45
C GLU A 40 2.36 -14.46 26.83
N ILE A 41 3.47 -13.87 27.29
CA ILE A 41 4.62 -14.60 27.78
C ILE A 41 4.58 -14.61 29.32
N ALA A 42 4.72 -15.78 29.93
CA ALA A 42 4.73 -15.91 31.36
C ALA A 42 5.92 -15.15 31.98
N ASP A 43 5.76 -14.64 33.21
CA ASP A 43 6.80 -13.92 33.93
C ASP A 43 8.12 -14.72 34.09
N SER A 44 8.07 -16.06 33.96
CA SER A 44 9.25 -16.92 33.94
C SER A 44 10.06 -16.83 32.63
N GLY A 45 9.47 -16.32 31.56
CA GLY A 45 10.04 -16.37 30.22
C GLY A 45 10.12 -17.76 29.57
N LEU A 46 9.57 -18.79 30.23
CA LEU A 46 9.69 -20.20 29.82
C LEU A 46 8.40 -20.80 29.29
N SER A 47 7.36 -20.02 29.15
CA SER A 47 6.13 -20.40 28.45
C SER A 47 5.46 -19.17 27.81
N ALA A 48 4.74 -19.38 26.72
CA ALA A 48 3.97 -18.33 26.03
C ALA A 48 2.59 -18.86 25.63
N VAL A 49 1.60 -17.97 25.59
CA VAL A 49 0.29 -18.23 24.98
C VAL A 49 0.19 -17.37 23.75
N ILE A 50 0.04 -17.98 22.58
CA ILE A 50 -0.03 -17.30 21.29
C ILE A 50 -1.22 -17.85 20.53
N GLY A 51 -2.13 -16.98 20.09
CA GLY A 51 -3.36 -17.42 19.42
C GLY A 51 -4.22 -18.38 20.26
N GLY A 52 -4.18 -18.26 21.58
CA GLY A 52 -4.87 -19.16 22.53
C GLY A 52 -4.22 -20.53 22.74
N LYS A 53 -3.07 -20.79 22.13
CA LYS A 53 -2.28 -22.01 22.29
C LYS A 53 -1.08 -21.78 23.19
N THR A 54 -0.82 -22.70 24.14
CA THR A 54 0.33 -22.62 25.06
C THR A 54 1.55 -23.31 24.47
N TYR A 55 2.70 -22.65 24.54
CA TYR A 55 4.01 -23.13 24.12
C TYR A 55 4.95 -23.14 25.34
N ASP A 56 5.61 -24.25 25.59
CA ASP A 56 6.48 -24.50 26.76
C ASP A 56 7.73 -25.34 26.38
N THR A 57 8.09 -25.36 25.13
CA THR A 57 9.31 -26.07 24.67
C THR A 57 10.55 -25.31 25.09
N VAL A 58 11.22 -25.78 26.12
CA VAL A 58 12.40 -25.15 26.72
C VAL A 58 13.64 -26.00 26.47
N ALA A 59 14.72 -25.37 25.98
CA ALA A 59 16.04 -25.95 25.88
C ALA A 59 17.08 -24.90 26.34
N ASP A 60 18.11 -25.32 27.07
CA ASP A 60 19.18 -24.43 27.57
C ASP A 60 18.65 -23.15 28.28
N ASP A 61 17.59 -23.29 29.11
CA ASP A 61 16.90 -22.20 29.81
C ASP A 61 16.28 -21.11 28.86
N ARG A 62 16.02 -21.42 27.59
CA ARG A 62 15.32 -20.57 26.66
C ARG A 62 14.05 -21.24 26.17
N LEU A 63 13.00 -20.41 25.94
CA LEU A 63 11.76 -20.82 25.28
C LEU A 63 11.97 -20.85 23.76
N TYR A 64 11.54 -21.92 23.11
CA TYR A 64 11.56 -22.06 21.65
C TYR A 64 10.13 -22.17 21.12
N LEU A 65 9.87 -21.44 20.05
CA LEU A 65 8.55 -21.38 19.41
C LEU A 65 8.61 -22.05 18.04
N PRO A 66 7.58 -22.84 17.65
CA PRO A 66 7.48 -23.40 16.29
C PRO A 66 7.25 -22.26 15.29
N LEU A 67 8.32 -21.96 14.51
CA LEU A 67 8.40 -20.75 13.69
C LEU A 67 7.22 -20.60 12.72
N ALA A 68 6.92 -21.63 11.92
CA ALA A 68 5.86 -21.56 10.92
C ALA A 68 4.48 -21.30 11.55
N GLU A 69 4.15 -22.02 12.60
CA GLU A 69 2.84 -21.93 13.27
C GLU A 69 2.63 -20.57 13.94
N VAL A 70 3.68 -20.06 14.58
CA VAL A 70 3.61 -18.77 15.27
C VAL A 70 3.55 -17.63 14.29
N MET A 71 4.36 -17.68 13.23
CA MET A 71 4.33 -16.66 12.15
C MET A 71 2.97 -16.62 11.45
N GLU A 72 2.36 -17.78 11.17
CA GLU A 72 1.02 -17.84 10.59
C GLU A 72 -0.04 -17.22 11.54
N THR A 73 0.06 -17.46 12.85
CA THR A 73 -0.85 -16.86 13.85
C THR A 73 -0.77 -15.33 13.86
N PHE A 74 0.40 -14.76 13.60
CA PHE A 74 0.61 -13.32 13.48
C PHE A 74 0.34 -12.78 12.06
N GLY A 75 -0.18 -13.60 11.15
CA GLY A 75 -0.49 -13.17 9.78
C GLY A 75 0.73 -13.07 8.86
N TYR A 76 1.79 -13.82 9.15
CA TYR A 76 3.01 -13.92 8.33
C TYR A 76 3.10 -15.31 7.67
N PRO A 77 2.37 -15.57 6.58
CA PRO A 77 2.45 -16.84 5.87
C PRO A 77 3.87 -17.10 5.34
N ALA A 78 4.24 -18.36 5.32
CA ALA A 78 5.51 -18.79 4.74
C ALA A 78 5.41 -18.84 3.20
N TYR A 79 6.47 -18.44 2.52
CA TYR A 79 6.70 -18.79 1.11
C TYR A 79 8.16 -19.20 0.91
N GLU A 80 8.41 -20.04 -0.09
CA GLU A 80 9.75 -20.54 -0.40
C GLU A 80 10.28 -19.91 -1.69
N LEU A 81 11.53 -19.42 -1.63
CA LEU A 81 12.26 -18.92 -2.79
C LEU A 81 13.70 -19.38 -2.69
N ASP A 82 14.21 -20.03 -3.72
CA ASP A 82 15.58 -20.56 -3.81
C ASP A 82 16.03 -21.43 -2.62
N GLY A 83 15.08 -22.20 -2.05
CA GLY A 83 15.33 -23.06 -0.89
C GLY A 83 15.45 -22.31 0.45
N VAL A 84 15.05 -21.03 0.47
CA VAL A 84 14.92 -20.20 1.68
C VAL A 84 13.45 -19.97 1.98
N THR A 85 13.04 -20.22 3.22
CA THR A 85 11.69 -19.94 3.67
C THR A 85 11.63 -18.51 4.21
N TYR A 86 10.76 -17.72 3.63
CA TYR A 86 10.47 -16.34 4.02
C TYR A 86 9.14 -16.26 4.75
N TYR A 87 9.05 -15.38 5.74
CA TYR A 87 7.81 -15.03 6.42
C TYR A 87 7.57 -13.54 6.20
N THR A 88 6.53 -13.21 5.45
CA THR A 88 6.15 -11.82 5.20
C THR A 88 4.75 -11.56 5.77
N PRO A 89 4.46 -10.32 6.23
CA PRO A 89 3.11 -9.99 6.60
C PRO A 89 2.16 -10.38 5.45
N ALA A 90 1.06 -11.03 5.78
CA ALA A 90 0.00 -11.21 4.79
C ALA A 90 -0.36 -9.83 4.22
N ALA A 91 -0.56 -9.74 2.92
CA ALA A 91 -1.02 -8.49 2.34
C ALA A 91 -2.27 -8.02 3.09
N ARG A 92 -2.28 -6.75 3.51
CA ARG A 92 -3.40 -6.15 4.20
C ARG A 92 -4.69 -6.43 3.42
N ARG A 93 -5.74 -6.87 4.10
CA ARG A 93 -7.05 -7.12 3.51
C ARG A 93 -8.07 -6.20 4.14
N PHE A 94 -9.06 -5.83 3.34
CA PHE A 94 -10.15 -4.96 3.76
C PHE A 94 -11.47 -5.66 3.50
N GLU A 95 -12.39 -5.64 4.47
CA GLU A 95 -13.79 -5.99 4.25
C GLU A 95 -14.47 -4.75 3.68
N ILE A 96 -14.81 -4.76 2.40
CA ILE A 96 -15.37 -3.62 1.68
C ILE A 96 -16.84 -3.93 1.37
N PRO A 97 -17.77 -3.00 1.65
CA PRO A 97 -19.16 -3.13 1.22
C PRO A 97 -19.26 -3.31 -0.30
N GLU A 98 -20.10 -4.24 -0.74
CA GLU A 98 -20.31 -4.53 -2.16
C GLU A 98 -21.23 -3.50 -2.81
N ASP A 99 -21.14 -3.40 -4.14
CA ASP A 99 -22.02 -2.63 -5.02
C ASP A 99 -22.03 -1.11 -4.75
N VAL A 100 -20.87 -0.56 -4.41
CA VAL A 100 -20.68 0.89 -4.29
C VAL A 100 -19.82 1.40 -5.44
N ASN A 101 -20.33 2.43 -6.14
CA ASN A 101 -19.62 3.09 -7.21
C ASN A 101 -18.72 4.20 -6.67
N VAL A 102 -17.43 4.17 -7.01
CA VAL A 102 -16.44 5.15 -6.54
C VAL A 102 -15.65 5.70 -7.73
N PRO A 103 -15.68 7.00 -7.99
CA PRO A 103 -14.77 7.62 -8.96
C PRO A 103 -13.35 7.55 -8.44
N VAL A 104 -12.46 6.94 -9.23
CA VAL A 104 -11.01 6.94 -9.00
C VAL A 104 -10.36 7.72 -10.13
N LEU A 105 -9.69 8.82 -9.80
CA LEU A 105 -9.13 9.76 -10.78
C LEU A 105 -7.62 9.56 -10.89
N MET A 106 -7.12 9.44 -12.12
CA MET A 106 -5.71 9.23 -12.43
C MET A 106 -5.06 10.53 -12.92
N TYR A 107 -4.07 10.96 -12.19
CA TYR A 107 -3.15 12.06 -12.50
C TYR A 107 -1.71 11.56 -12.54
N HIS A 108 -0.80 12.45 -12.92
CA HIS A 108 0.64 12.23 -12.84
C HIS A 108 1.32 13.50 -12.28
N ALA A 109 1.80 14.39 -13.14
CA ALA A 109 2.44 15.64 -12.78
C ALA A 109 1.44 16.78 -12.54
N VAL A 110 1.75 17.67 -11.58
CA VAL A 110 1.03 18.93 -11.36
C VAL A 110 2.00 20.08 -11.61
N SER A 111 2.14 20.49 -12.86
CA SER A 111 3.14 21.49 -13.26
C SER A 111 2.78 22.18 -14.56
N ASP A 112 3.21 23.45 -14.69
CA ASP A 112 3.23 24.18 -15.96
C ASP A 112 4.51 23.92 -16.76
N ASP A 113 5.58 23.45 -16.12
CA ASP A 113 6.82 23.05 -16.77
C ASP A 113 6.73 21.61 -17.29
N MET A 114 6.58 21.47 -18.59
CA MET A 114 6.35 20.20 -19.28
C MET A 114 7.65 19.64 -19.83
N TRP A 115 8.33 18.83 -19.02
CA TRP A 115 9.59 18.16 -19.38
C TRP A 115 9.40 16.74 -19.94
N GLY A 116 8.17 16.26 -20.10
CA GLY A 116 7.82 14.91 -20.57
C GLY A 116 6.65 14.88 -21.57
N ILE A 117 5.76 13.91 -21.40
CA ILE A 117 4.54 13.79 -22.23
C ILE A 117 3.53 14.83 -21.75
N ASN A 118 3.23 15.82 -22.57
CA ASN A 118 2.41 16.98 -22.20
C ASN A 118 1.06 16.62 -21.56
N GLU A 119 0.42 15.55 -22.01
CA GLU A 119 -0.89 15.12 -21.50
C GLU A 119 -0.88 14.76 -20.02
N LEU A 120 0.29 14.36 -19.48
CA LEU A 120 0.45 13.95 -18.09
C LEU A 120 0.52 15.13 -17.11
N PHE A 121 0.68 16.36 -17.61
CA PHE A 121 0.88 17.56 -16.80
C PHE A 121 -0.42 18.34 -16.62
N VAL A 122 -1.07 18.24 -15.48
CA VAL A 122 -2.16 19.15 -15.10
C VAL A 122 -1.55 20.42 -14.51
N SER A 123 -2.03 21.59 -14.92
CA SER A 123 -1.51 22.84 -14.34
C SER A 123 -1.91 22.99 -12.86
N PRO A 124 -1.11 23.67 -12.03
CA PRO A 124 -1.51 23.99 -10.66
C PRO A 124 -2.84 24.73 -10.56
N ASP A 125 -3.13 25.65 -11.51
CA ASP A 125 -4.42 26.37 -11.58
C ASP A 125 -5.58 25.40 -11.87
N SER A 126 -5.42 24.45 -12.80
CA SER A 126 -6.47 23.46 -13.07
C SER A 126 -6.65 22.50 -11.88
N MET A 127 -5.58 22.14 -11.19
CA MET A 127 -5.66 21.30 -9.97
C MET A 127 -6.40 22.05 -8.85
N ASP A 128 -6.11 23.34 -8.68
CA ASP A 128 -6.80 24.21 -7.70
C ASP A 128 -8.29 24.32 -8.02
N GLU A 129 -8.66 24.53 -9.30
CA GLU A 129 -10.06 24.57 -9.76
C GLU A 129 -10.79 23.25 -9.51
N GLN A 130 -10.15 22.11 -9.77
CA GLN A 130 -10.73 20.78 -9.55
C GLN A 130 -10.92 20.47 -8.07
N LEU A 131 -9.94 20.79 -7.21
CA LEU A 131 -10.06 20.63 -5.75
C LEU A 131 -11.12 21.57 -5.17
N ALA A 132 -11.21 22.82 -5.66
CA ALA A 132 -12.29 23.74 -5.29
C ALA A 132 -13.66 23.17 -5.66
N TYR A 133 -13.81 22.64 -6.89
CA TYR A 133 -15.03 21.99 -7.34
C TYR A 133 -15.45 20.84 -6.43
N LEU A 134 -14.52 19.96 -6.03
CA LEU A 134 -14.78 18.85 -5.11
C LEU A 134 -15.33 19.37 -3.78
N ALA A 135 -14.64 20.35 -3.18
CA ALA A 135 -15.02 20.93 -1.89
C ALA A 135 -16.38 21.64 -1.94
N GLU A 136 -16.63 22.45 -3.00
CA GLU A 136 -17.88 23.21 -3.16
C GLU A 136 -19.11 22.32 -3.45
N ASN A 137 -18.89 21.14 -4.04
CA ASN A 137 -19.96 20.20 -4.37
C ASN A 137 -20.11 19.05 -3.37
N GLY A 138 -19.39 19.11 -2.24
CA GLY A 138 -19.51 18.16 -1.13
C GLY A 138 -18.92 16.79 -1.43
N TYR A 139 -17.93 16.72 -2.33
CA TYR A 139 -17.17 15.48 -2.52
C TYR A 139 -16.11 15.34 -1.43
N GLU A 140 -15.93 14.12 -0.96
CA GLU A 140 -14.99 13.76 0.10
C GLU A 140 -13.87 12.92 -0.50
N THR A 141 -12.65 13.46 -0.48
CA THR A 141 -11.49 12.70 -0.96
C THR A 141 -11.08 11.66 0.06
N ILE A 142 -10.96 10.40 -0.37
CA ILE A 142 -10.67 9.25 0.49
C ILE A 142 -9.44 8.48 0.00
N TRP A 143 -8.88 7.64 0.85
CA TRP A 143 -7.89 6.63 0.48
C TRP A 143 -8.55 5.27 0.21
N PHE A 144 -7.82 4.31 -0.37
CA PHE A 144 -8.33 2.96 -0.61
C PHE A 144 -8.70 2.21 0.67
N GLU A 145 -8.05 2.48 1.79
CA GLU A 145 -8.41 1.87 3.07
C GLU A 145 -9.75 2.38 3.63
N ASP A 146 -10.12 3.62 3.30
CA ASP A 146 -11.40 4.19 3.70
C ASP A 146 -12.59 3.49 3.02
N LEU A 147 -12.36 2.69 1.95
CA LEU A 147 -13.39 1.86 1.32
C LEU A 147 -14.02 0.85 2.28
N ALA A 148 -13.31 0.43 3.32
CA ALA A 148 -13.84 -0.45 4.37
C ALA A 148 -14.94 0.22 5.22
N HIS A 149 -15.05 1.54 5.16
CA HIS A 149 -16.03 2.36 5.88
C HIS A 149 -16.69 3.35 4.94
N ILE A 150 -16.93 2.94 3.69
CA ILE A 150 -17.40 3.83 2.62
C ILE A 150 -18.77 4.42 2.90
N GLU A 151 -19.57 3.77 3.74
CA GLU A 151 -20.87 4.24 4.22
C GLU A 151 -20.79 5.52 5.08
N ASP A 152 -19.62 5.87 5.60
CA ASP A 152 -19.38 7.09 6.35
C ASP A 152 -19.26 8.34 5.45
N TYR A 153 -19.16 8.14 4.11
CA TYR A 153 -18.94 9.19 3.12
C TYR A 153 -20.14 9.37 2.21
N GLU A 154 -20.59 10.62 2.00
CA GLU A 154 -21.73 10.89 1.12
C GLU A 154 -21.38 10.85 -0.36
N LYS A 155 -20.22 11.42 -0.73
CA LYS A 155 -19.72 11.51 -2.11
C LYS A 155 -18.22 11.20 -2.18
N PRO A 156 -17.84 9.94 -1.94
CA PRO A 156 -16.43 9.59 -1.93
C PRO A 156 -15.79 9.68 -3.32
N VAL A 157 -14.54 10.13 -3.38
CA VAL A 157 -13.69 10.15 -4.58
C VAL A 157 -12.25 9.85 -4.20
N ILE A 158 -11.55 9.06 -5.00
CA ILE A 158 -10.14 8.74 -4.80
C ILE A 158 -9.31 9.50 -5.84
N LEU A 159 -8.36 10.32 -5.36
CA LEU A 159 -7.38 11.00 -6.20
C LEU A 159 -6.09 10.19 -6.23
N THR A 160 -5.60 9.82 -7.40
CA THR A 160 -4.37 9.04 -7.57
C THR A 160 -3.37 9.76 -8.46
N PHE A 161 -2.09 9.76 -8.08
CA PHE A 161 -1.00 10.40 -8.80
C PHE A 161 0.11 9.38 -9.05
N ASP A 162 0.40 9.11 -10.31
CA ASP A 162 1.37 8.10 -10.71
C ASP A 162 2.80 8.67 -10.79
N ASP A 163 3.81 7.80 -10.77
CA ASP A 163 5.24 8.07 -10.98
C ASP A 163 6.01 8.77 -9.86
N GLY A 164 5.37 9.38 -8.87
CA GLY A 164 6.04 10.04 -7.77
C GLY A 164 6.92 11.23 -8.19
N TYR A 165 6.39 12.10 -9.05
CA TYR A 165 7.09 13.30 -9.51
C TYR A 165 7.30 14.31 -8.37
N ASP A 166 8.38 15.10 -8.44
CA ASP A 166 8.74 16.10 -7.42
C ASP A 166 7.73 17.25 -7.32
N ASP A 167 7.01 17.56 -8.40
CA ASP A 167 5.90 18.52 -8.39
C ASP A 167 4.72 18.07 -7.53
N ASN A 168 4.55 16.78 -7.27
CA ASN A 168 3.55 16.32 -6.31
C ASN A 168 3.86 16.82 -4.88
N TYR A 169 5.12 16.98 -4.52
CA TYR A 169 5.50 17.62 -3.27
C TYR A 169 5.46 19.16 -3.37
N LEU A 170 5.97 19.73 -4.46
CA LEU A 170 6.17 21.17 -4.59
C LEU A 170 4.85 21.93 -4.86
N GLU A 171 4.00 21.38 -5.69
CA GLU A 171 2.76 22.02 -6.18
C GLU A 171 1.49 21.38 -5.62
N LEU A 172 1.39 20.04 -5.64
CA LEU A 172 0.18 19.36 -5.20
C LEU A 172 -0.01 19.41 -3.67
N LEU A 173 1.01 19.11 -2.87
CA LEU A 173 0.86 19.05 -1.41
C LEU A 173 0.36 20.37 -0.79
N PRO A 174 0.82 21.57 -1.21
CA PRO A 174 0.22 22.82 -0.77
C PRO A 174 -1.28 22.96 -1.08
N LEU A 175 -1.73 22.48 -2.26
CA LEU A 175 -3.12 22.48 -2.64
C LEU A 175 -3.95 21.48 -1.81
N LEU A 176 -3.42 20.28 -1.57
CA LEU A 176 -4.08 19.32 -0.67
C LEU A 176 -4.26 19.89 0.74
N ARG A 177 -3.26 20.61 1.26
CA ARG A 177 -3.35 21.31 2.55
C ARG A 177 -4.40 22.42 2.54
N LYS A 178 -4.52 23.17 1.44
CA LYS A 178 -5.52 24.25 1.29
C LYS A 178 -6.94 23.71 1.40
N TYR A 179 -7.23 22.59 0.78
CA TYR A 179 -8.57 22.00 0.72
C TYR A 179 -8.78 20.87 1.75
N GLN A 180 -7.76 20.51 2.55
CA GLN A 180 -7.77 19.33 3.43
C GLN A 180 -8.13 18.06 2.67
N ALA A 181 -7.68 17.96 1.42
CA ALA A 181 -7.98 16.85 0.52
C ALA A 181 -6.97 15.73 0.69
N LYS A 182 -7.46 14.48 0.64
CA LYS A 182 -6.64 13.26 0.64
C LYS A 182 -6.24 12.89 -0.80
N ALA A 183 -5.04 12.33 -0.98
CA ALA A 183 -4.56 11.77 -2.24
C ALA A 183 -3.75 10.50 -2.01
N THR A 184 -3.67 9.64 -3.05
CA THR A 184 -2.77 8.50 -3.12
C THR A 184 -1.70 8.78 -4.16
N VAL A 185 -0.43 8.66 -3.80
CA VAL A 185 0.70 8.85 -4.70
C VAL A 185 1.45 7.53 -4.87
N PHE A 186 1.58 7.07 -6.10
CA PHE A 186 2.28 5.85 -6.46
C PHE A 186 3.73 6.18 -6.82
N VAL A 187 4.68 5.71 -6.02
CA VAL A 187 6.10 5.95 -6.23
C VAL A 187 6.80 4.74 -6.84
N ILE A 188 7.76 5.01 -7.72
CA ILE A 188 8.65 4.01 -8.30
C ILE A 188 9.82 3.79 -7.33
N GLY A 189 9.98 2.56 -6.80
CA GLY A 189 10.87 2.29 -5.70
C GLY A 189 12.33 2.71 -5.92
N ASN A 190 12.90 2.42 -7.09
CA ASN A 190 14.31 2.75 -7.40
C ASN A 190 14.50 4.16 -8.01
N ALA A 191 13.42 4.93 -8.20
CA ALA A 191 13.51 6.24 -8.86
C ALA A 191 13.59 7.42 -7.86
N LEU A 192 13.43 7.17 -6.56
CA LEU A 192 13.49 8.23 -5.55
C LEU A 192 14.80 9.00 -5.61
N GLY A 193 14.72 10.33 -5.66
CA GLY A 193 15.87 11.25 -5.77
C GLY A 193 16.45 11.36 -7.18
N MET A 194 15.90 10.68 -8.19
CA MET A 194 16.27 10.91 -9.58
C MET A 194 15.68 12.24 -10.09
N GLN A 195 16.12 12.68 -11.27
CA GLN A 195 15.61 13.89 -11.91
C GLN A 195 14.07 13.84 -12.05
N HIS A 196 13.40 14.92 -11.64
CA HIS A 196 11.93 15.04 -11.60
C HIS A 196 11.20 14.01 -10.73
N LYS A 197 11.89 13.38 -9.78
CA LYS A 197 11.28 12.47 -8.82
C LYS A 197 11.49 12.99 -7.40
N MET A 198 10.53 12.75 -6.54
CA MET A 198 10.64 13.09 -5.13
C MET A 198 11.85 12.43 -4.48
N THR A 199 12.48 13.14 -3.56
CA THR A 199 13.47 12.57 -2.65
C THR A 199 12.79 11.72 -1.56
N GLU A 200 13.54 10.86 -0.89
CA GLU A 200 13.02 10.08 0.25
C GLU A 200 12.49 11.01 1.38
N GLU A 201 13.11 12.17 1.58
CA GLU A 201 12.67 13.15 2.57
C GLU A 201 11.30 13.74 2.19
N GLN A 202 11.13 14.14 0.93
CA GLN A 202 9.84 14.66 0.42
C GLN A 202 8.73 13.60 0.51
N VAL A 203 9.01 12.35 0.15
CA VAL A 203 8.06 11.23 0.28
C VAL A 203 7.65 11.03 1.74
N ARG A 204 8.60 11.09 2.68
CA ARG A 204 8.32 10.99 4.12
C ARG A 204 7.45 12.14 4.60
N GLU A 205 7.78 13.39 4.24
CA GLU A 205 6.99 14.56 4.62
C GLU A 205 5.57 14.51 4.06
N MET A 206 5.38 14.01 2.82
CA MET A 206 4.05 13.79 2.27
C MET A 206 3.26 12.75 3.07
N ALA A 207 3.87 11.61 3.38
CA ALA A 207 3.23 10.57 4.20
C ALA A 207 2.86 11.09 5.60
N ASP A 208 3.74 11.89 6.22
CA ASP A 208 3.53 12.44 7.56
C ASP A 208 2.52 13.60 7.59
N SER A 209 2.17 14.17 6.44
CA SER A 209 1.15 15.22 6.34
C SER A 209 -0.25 14.77 6.78
N GLY A 210 -0.53 13.46 6.78
CA GLY A 210 -1.85 12.90 7.02
C GLY A 210 -2.84 13.10 5.86
N LEU A 211 -2.36 13.65 4.72
CA LEU A 211 -3.17 13.88 3.52
C LEU A 211 -2.77 12.99 2.35
N VAL A 212 -1.59 12.38 2.40
CA VAL A 212 -1.08 11.58 1.29
C VAL A 212 -0.76 10.16 1.71
N SER A 213 -1.38 9.20 1.03
CA SER A 213 -1.06 7.78 1.10
C SER A 213 -0.02 7.43 0.03
N ILE A 214 1.18 7.05 0.45
CA ILE A 214 2.26 6.65 -0.47
C ILE A 214 2.13 5.17 -0.76
N GLN A 215 2.02 4.82 -2.05
CA GLN A 215 1.72 3.48 -2.52
C GLN A 215 2.68 3.06 -3.65
N SER A 216 2.60 1.80 -4.11
CA SER A 216 3.57 1.22 -5.03
C SER A 216 3.25 1.46 -6.51
N HIS A 217 4.27 1.87 -7.30
CA HIS A 217 4.27 1.83 -8.76
C HIS A 217 5.35 0.87 -9.30
N GLY A 218 5.55 -0.27 -8.61
CA GLY A 218 6.65 -1.19 -8.87
C GLY A 218 8.00 -0.66 -8.39
N TYR A 219 9.04 -1.48 -8.53
CA TYR A 219 10.39 -1.09 -8.16
C TYR A 219 11.11 -0.36 -9.29
N THR A 220 11.06 -0.91 -10.52
CA THR A 220 11.76 -0.36 -11.70
C THR A 220 10.86 0.34 -12.72
N HIS A 221 9.54 0.31 -12.53
CA HIS A 221 8.55 0.75 -13.53
C HIS A 221 8.58 -0.11 -14.81
N GLY A 222 8.96 -1.37 -14.70
CA GLY A 222 8.95 -2.30 -15.83
C GLY A 222 7.55 -2.77 -16.21
N ASP A 223 7.36 -3.18 -17.48
CA ASP A 223 6.10 -3.74 -17.98
C ASP A 223 5.82 -5.11 -17.31
N MET A 224 4.89 -5.18 -16.37
CA MET A 224 4.62 -6.38 -15.56
C MET A 224 4.01 -7.53 -16.35
N ASP A 225 3.45 -7.28 -17.53
CA ASP A 225 2.94 -8.33 -18.43
C ASP A 225 4.05 -9.13 -19.10
N ALA A 226 5.27 -8.58 -19.15
CA ALA A 226 6.45 -9.20 -19.75
C ALA A 226 7.37 -9.89 -18.72
N MET A 227 7.08 -9.78 -17.43
CA MET A 227 7.88 -10.36 -16.34
C MET A 227 7.48 -11.81 -16.06
N ASP A 228 8.46 -12.64 -15.75
CA ASP A 228 8.22 -13.96 -15.15
C ASP A 228 7.89 -13.84 -13.65
N ALA A 229 7.55 -14.96 -13.02
CA ALA A 229 7.11 -14.97 -11.63
C ALA A 229 8.19 -14.47 -10.66
N ASP A 230 9.44 -14.87 -10.85
CA ASP A 230 10.56 -14.49 -9.97
C ASP A 230 10.86 -12.99 -10.09
N THR A 231 10.83 -12.45 -11.31
CA THR A 231 11.00 -11.01 -11.55
C THR A 231 9.87 -10.21 -10.94
N LEU A 232 8.61 -10.67 -11.08
CA LEU A 232 7.45 -10.02 -10.46
C LEU A 232 7.55 -10.02 -8.94
N ASP A 233 7.91 -11.14 -8.34
CA ASP A 233 8.08 -11.27 -6.90
C ASP A 233 9.12 -10.27 -6.38
N TYR A 234 10.28 -10.17 -7.06
CA TYR A 234 11.33 -9.19 -6.76
C TYR A 234 10.83 -7.73 -6.90
N GLU A 235 10.17 -7.39 -8.00
CA GLU A 235 9.64 -6.04 -8.25
C GLU A 235 8.65 -5.58 -7.16
N LEU A 236 7.76 -6.47 -6.76
CA LEU A 236 6.72 -6.16 -5.78
C LEU A 236 7.29 -6.08 -4.35
N ASP A 237 8.16 -7.00 -3.99
CA ASP A 237 8.82 -7.05 -2.69
C ASP A 237 9.77 -5.87 -2.47
N GLU A 238 10.65 -5.57 -3.44
CA GLU A 238 11.60 -4.45 -3.32
C GLU A 238 10.87 -3.08 -3.28
N SER A 239 9.81 -2.90 -4.08
CA SER A 239 9.00 -1.69 -3.99
C SER A 239 8.39 -1.53 -2.59
N LYS A 240 7.79 -2.61 -2.05
CA LYS A 240 7.21 -2.63 -0.71
C LYS A 240 8.24 -2.29 0.36
N LYS A 241 9.44 -2.90 0.32
CA LYS A 241 10.54 -2.64 1.26
C LYS A 241 10.98 -1.19 1.25
N VAL A 242 11.19 -0.60 0.05
CA VAL A 242 11.62 0.80 -0.08
C VAL A 242 10.58 1.74 0.53
N ILE A 243 9.30 1.59 0.16
CA ILE A 243 8.23 2.46 0.65
C ILE A 243 8.09 2.32 2.17
N THR A 244 8.10 1.09 2.70
CA THR A 244 8.01 0.85 4.14
C THR A 244 9.19 1.48 4.89
N ARG A 245 10.41 1.33 4.37
CA ARG A 245 11.61 1.95 4.96
C ARG A 245 11.54 3.48 4.98
N VAL A 246 11.04 4.08 3.89
CA VAL A 246 10.98 5.54 3.76
C VAL A 246 9.87 6.15 4.60
N THR A 247 8.68 5.55 4.60
CA THR A 247 7.46 6.11 5.21
C THR A 247 7.15 5.57 6.61
N GLY A 248 7.73 4.42 6.98
CA GLY A 248 7.34 3.66 8.17
C GLY A 248 5.97 2.96 8.03
N ARG A 249 5.37 2.98 6.83
CA ARG A 249 4.03 2.41 6.54
C ARG A 249 4.12 1.44 5.37
N GLU A 250 3.51 0.28 5.50
CA GLU A 250 3.46 -0.69 4.41
C GLU A 250 2.48 -0.23 3.31
N PRO A 251 2.92 -0.20 2.04
CA PRO A 251 1.99 0.03 0.93
C PRO A 251 1.07 -1.18 0.76
N TYR A 252 -0.19 -0.92 0.42
CA TYR A 252 -1.22 -1.94 0.23
C TYR A 252 -1.93 -1.80 -1.13
N VAL A 253 -1.53 -0.84 -1.95
CA VAL A 253 -2.03 -0.64 -3.32
C VAL A 253 -0.88 -0.69 -4.31
N LEU A 254 -1.05 -1.47 -5.38
CA LEU A 254 -0.16 -1.52 -6.53
C LEU A 254 -0.81 -0.84 -7.73
N CYS A 255 -0.19 0.21 -8.27
CA CYS A 255 -0.54 0.71 -9.60
C CYS A 255 0.34 0.03 -10.64
N TYR A 256 -0.26 -0.66 -11.61
CA TYR A 256 0.49 -1.35 -12.66
C TYR A 256 1.19 -0.33 -13.58
N PRO A 257 2.55 -0.37 -13.69
CA PRO A 257 3.27 0.49 -14.61
C PRO A 257 2.72 0.38 -16.04
N THR A 258 2.48 1.52 -16.69
CA THR A 258 1.86 1.61 -18.04
C THR A 258 0.49 0.90 -18.17
N GLY A 259 -0.12 0.50 -17.06
CA GLY A 259 -1.37 -0.27 -17.02
C GLY A 259 -1.23 -1.72 -17.47
N LYS A 260 0.00 -2.24 -17.57
CA LYS A 260 0.29 -3.59 -18.07
C LYS A 260 0.39 -4.61 -16.95
N TYR A 261 -0.36 -5.70 -17.09
CA TYR A 261 -0.37 -6.85 -16.18
C TYR A 261 -0.70 -8.14 -16.95
N SER A 262 -0.32 -9.28 -16.42
CA SER A 262 -0.63 -10.61 -16.94
C SER A 262 -1.42 -11.44 -15.92
N SER A 263 -1.82 -12.66 -16.30
CA SER A 263 -2.39 -13.62 -15.34
C SER A 263 -1.41 -13.95 -14.21
N THR A 264 -0.10 -14.00 -14.51
CA THR A 264 0.95 -14.21 -13.50
C THR A 264 1.02 -13.02 -12.53
N THR A 265 0.90 -11.78 -13.04
CA THR A 265 0.83 -10.58 -12.20
C THR A 265 -0.35 -10.65 -11.23
N LEU A 266 -1.55 -11.04 -11.72
CA LEU A 266 -2.76 -11.16 -10.91
C LEU A 266 -2.69 -12.32 -9.88
N GLU A 267 -1.87 -13.34 -10.13
CA GLU A 267 -1.61 -14.43 -9.18
C GLU A 267 -0.65 -14.00 -8.06
N ILE A 268 0.38 -13.20 -8.40
CA ILE A 268 1.45 -12.84 -7.47
C ILE A 268 1.12 -11.59 -6.66
N ALA A 269 0.56 -10.54 -7.28
CA ALA A 269 0.28 -9.26 -6.62
C ALA A 269 -0.53 -9.39 -5.31
N PRO A 270 -1.52 -10.32 -5.19
CA PRO A 270 -2.25 -10.54 -3.95
C PRO A 270 -1.41 -11.01 -2.75
N LYS A 271 -0.19 -11.47 -2.96
CA LYS A 271 0.74 -11.82 -1.87
C LYS A 271 1.27 -10.58 -1.15
N TYR A 272 1.33 -9.44 -1.85
CA TYR A 272 1.97 -8.21 -1.39
C TYR A 272 1.00 -7.06 -1.13
N TYR A 273 -0.11 -6.97 -1.92
CA TYR A 273 -1.02 -5.84 -1.94
C TYR A 273 -2.48 -6.27 -1.77
N ALA A 274 -3.33 -5.34 -1.42
CA ALA A 274 -4.78 -5.52 -1.32
C ALA A 274 -5.51 -5.10 -2.60
N PHE A 275 -4.92 -4.16 -3.35
CA PHE A 275 -5.50 -3.61 -4.57
C PHE A 275 -4.48 -3.55 -5.69
N GLY A 276 -4.97 -3.75 -6.93
CA GLY A 276 -4.24 -3.54 -8.17
C GLY A 276 -4.97 -2.55 -9.09
N ILE A 277 -4.29 -1.47 -9.50
CA ILE A 277 -4.90 -0.36 -10.18
C ILE A 277 -4.52 -0.34 -11.65
N LYS A 278 -5.54 -0.33 -12.54
CA LYS A 278 -5.37 -0.18 -13.97
C LYS A 278 -5.15 1.28 -14.37
N MET A 279 -4.68 1.50 -15.60
CA MET A 279 -4.49 2.83 -16.14
C MET A 279 -5.82 3.52 -16.47
N VAL A 280 -6.79 2.78 -17.05
CA VAL A 280 -8.08 3.31 -17.51
C VAL A 280 -9.18 2.29 -17.28
N GLY A 281 -10.42 2.69 -17.52
CA GLY A 281 -11.58 1.77 -17.45
C GLY A 281 -12.86 2.45 -17.00
N GLY A 282 -12.76 3.69 -16.49
CA GLY A 282 -13.90 4.45 -16.03
C GLY A 282 -14.20 4.25 -14.55
N LEU A 283 -15.47 4.11 -14.22
CA LEU A 283 -15.95 3.97 -12.84
C LEU A 283 -15.48 2.65 -12.22
N TYR A 284 -15.08 2.68 -10.97
CA TYR A 284 -14.84 1.49 -10.14
C TYR A 284 -16.08 1.15 -9.34
N ASN A 285 -16.48 -0.13 -9.33
CA ASN A 285 -17.49 -0.67 -8.43
C ASN A 285 -16.81 -1.59 -7.42
N THR A 286 -17.15 -1.49 -6.15
CA THR A 286 -16.52 -2.27 -5.08
C THR A 286 -16.76 -3.79 -5.18
N SER A 287 -17.73 -4.22 -6.00
CA SER A 287 -17.93 -5.64 -6.34
C SER A 287 -17.00 -6.16 -7.45
N ASP A 288 -16.26 -5.26 -8.12
CA ASP A 288 -15.26 -5.65 -9.11
C ASP A 288 -14.05 -6.30 -8.43
N ASP A 289 -13.24 -7.01 -9.23
CA ASP A 289 -11.97 -7.56 -8.76
C ASP A 289 -11.07 -6.42 -8.21
N PRO A 290 -10.67 -6.45 -6.92
CA PRO A 290 -9.84 -5.42 -6.31
C PRO A 290 -8.46 -5.28 -6.97
N PHE A 291 -8.02 -6.27 -7.77
CA PHE A 291 -6.80 -6.19 -8.58
C PHE A 291 -7.02 -5.65 -9.99
N LEU A 292 -8.24 -5.20 -10.30
CA LEU A 292 -8.61 -4.60 -11.60
C LEU A 292 -9.33 -3.26 -11.43
N VAL A 293 -8.93 -2.45 -10.47
CA VAL A 293 -9.56 -1.15 -10.18
C VAL A 293 -9.47 -0.22 -11.39
N ASN A 294 -10.62 0.25 -11.85
CA ASN A 294 -10.77 1.19 -12.95
C ASN A 294 -10.48 2.62 -12.51
N ARG A 295 -10.00 3.46 -13.44
CA ARG A 295 -9.80 4.89 -13.21
C ARG A 295 -10.29 5.73 -14.38
N TYR A 296 -10.63 7.00 -14.10
CA TYR A 296 -10.78 8.05 -15.10
C TYR A 296 -9.46 8.80 -15.25
N TYR A 297 -8.99 8.95 -16.49
CA TYR A 297 -7.79 9.70 -16.80
C TYR A 297 -8.08 11.20 -16.80
N VAL A 298 -7.42 11.95 -15.94
CA VAL A 298 -7.41 13.41 -15.92
C VAL A 298 -6.12 13.89 -16.56
N SER A 299 -6.25 14.50 -17.73
CA SER A 299 -5.14 15.03 -18.51
C SER A 299 -5.08 16.55 -18.43
N ARG A 300 -4.01 17.13 -18.98
CA ARG A 300 -3.89 18.58 -19.18
C ARG A 300 -5.10 19.20 -19.89
N TYR A 301 -5.78 18.43 -20.74
CA TYR A 301 -6.89 18.91 -21.56
C TYR A 301 -8.27 18.63 -20.95
N THR A 302 -8.32 18.05 -19.77
CA THR A 302 -9.57 17.77 -19.06
C THR A 302 -10.10 19.08 -18.48
N ASP A 303 -11.15 19.62 -19.07
CA ASP A 303 -11.84 20.81 -18.55
C ASP A 303 -12.73 20.44 -17.34
N ILE A 304 -13.19 21.46 -16.62
CA ILE A 304 -14.00 21.26 -15.41
C ILE A 304 -15.33 20.55 -15.69
N TYR A 305 -15.91 20.68 -16.88
CA TYR A 305 -17.16 20.00 -17.26
C TYR A 305 -16.93 18.50 -17.45
N THR A 306 -15.85 18.16 -18.13
CA THR A 306 -15.42 16.77 -18.30
C THR A 306 -15.05 16.14 -16.97
N PHE A 307 -14.30 16.87 -16.12
CA PHE A 307 -13.98 16.47 -14.75
C PHE A 307 -15.24 16.18 -13.95
N ALA A 308 -16.22 17.10 -13.92
CA ALA A 308 -17.49 16.92 -13.23
C ALA A 308 -18.27 15.69 -13.72
N SER A 309 -18.19 15.37 -15.00
CA SER A 309 -18.85 14.18 -15.57
C SER A 309 -18.31 12.86 -15.03
N TYR A 310 -17.01 12.78 -14.69
CA TYR A 310 -16.41 11.58 -14.09
C TYR A 310 -16.97 11.32 -12.68
N LEU A 311 -17.29 12.37 -11.96
CA LEU A 311 -17.79 12.29 -10.59
C LEU A 311 -19.28 11.92 -10.55
N THR A 312 -20.07 12.41 -11.48
CA THR A 312 -21.52 12.16 -11.54
C THR A 312 -21.86 10.76 -12.07
N ALA A 313 -20.93 10.08 -12.75
CA ALA A 313 -21.13 8.69 -13.17
C ALA A 313 -21.37 7.71 -12.01
N ALA A 314 -20.97 8.06 -10.79
CA ALA A 314 -21.20 7.26 -9.59
C ALA A 314 -22.66 7.31 -9.06
N GLY A 315 -23.45 8.29 -9.48
CA GLY A 315 -24.81 8.54 -8.98
C GLY A 315 -25.95 7.96 -9.84
N THR A 316 -25.67 7.13 -10.83
CA THR A 316 -26.65 6.42 -11.65
C THR A 316 -26.53 4.91 -11.36
#